data_d16a426c53d719667514403afaa7add1
#
_entry.id   d16a426c53d719667514403afaa7add1
#
_cell.length_a   1.000
_cell.length_b   1.000
_cell.length_c   1.000
_cell.angle_alpha   90.00
_cell.angle_beta   90.00
_cell.angle_gamma   90.00
#
_symmetry.space_group_name_H-M   'P 1'
#
loop_
_entity.id
_entity.type
_entity.pdbx_description
1 polymer ?
#
loop_
_entity_poly.entity_id
_entity_poly.type
_entity_poly.pdbx_seq_one_letter_code
_entity_poly.pdbx_strand_id
1 'polypeptide(L)'
;MRKIKIQSILAAVAGLFLATSCSSSFLDTDPTDAVSSDKVSVPENAEALVNGAWYNLFDYSSTYANIGYRALQCLDDMMASDVVSRPKYGFNSSYQFNDIALSSNSRTEFAWYLIYKTIDNCNTAISIKGDSEELRQAQGQALALRAFCYLHLVQHYQFTYLKDKDAPCVPIYTEPSNSSTVPKGKSTVAQVYQLIFDDLTLAKDYLKNYVRSGDNQKFK
;
A
#
# COMPACT_ATOMS: atom_id res chain seq x y z
N MET A 1 47.37 -46.36 32.58
CA MET A 1 45.96 -46.60 32.23
C MET A 1 44.95 -45.63 32.84
N ARG A 2 45.21 -44.95 33.95
CA ARG A 2 44.24 -44.01 34.57
C ARG A 2 44.10 -42.67 33.79
N LYS A 3 45.17 -42.18 33.14
CA LYS A 3 45.13 -40.90 32.41
C LYS A 3 44.27 -40.91 31.15
N ILE A 4 44.15 -42.05 30.44
CA ILE A 4 43.33 -42.18 29.24
C ILE A 4 41.85 -42.13 29.56
N LYS A 5 41.41 -42.65 30.69
CA LYS A 5 39.99 -42.61 31.11
C LYS A 5 39.49 -41.19 31.46
N ILE A 6 40.36 -40.33 32.00
CA ILE A 6 39.98 -38.95 32.36
C ILE A 6 39.84 -38.10 31.10
N GLN A 7 40.72 -38.26 30.12
CA GLN A 7 40.62 -37.55 28.81
C GLN A 7 39.39 -37.93 28.04
N SER A 8 39.02 -39.24 28.04
CA SER A 8 37.79 -39.70 27.39
C SER A 8 36.50 -39.18 28.07
N ILE A 9 36.50 -39.06 29.38
CA ILE A 9 35.39 -38.49 30.15
C ILE A 9 35.27 -36.98 29.89
N LEU A 10 36.38 -36.25 29.84
CA LEU A 10 36.37 -34.81 29.51
C LEU A 10 35.89 -34.56 28.08
N ALA A 11 36.28 -35.38 27.11
CA ALA A 11 35.82 -35.29 25.74
C ALA A 11 34.30 -35.60 25.58
N ALA A 12 33.81 -36.57 26.36
CA ALA A 12 32.38 -36.92 26.37
C ALA A 12 31.53 -35.79 27.01
N VAL A 13 32.00 -35.18 28.09
CA VAL A 13 31.32 -34.04 28.74
C VAL A 13 31.33 -32.79 27.87
N ALA A 14 32.45 -32.49 27.20
CA ALA A 14 32.54 -31.37 26.24
C ALA A 14 31.59 -31.59 25.02
N GLY A 15 31.45 -32.82 24.55
CA GLY A 15 30.52 -33.18 23.49
C GLY A 15 29.03 -33.00 23.84
N LEU A 16 28.66 -33.23 25.12
CA LEU A 16 27.29 -32.99 25.62
C LEU A 16 26.93 -31.50 25.67
N PHE A 17 27.89 -30.63 25.98
CA PHE A 17 27.64 -29.18 26.02
C PHE A 17 27.47 -28.54 24.64
N LEU A 18 27.98 -29.17 23.59
CA LEU A 18 27.81 -28.67 22.21
C LEU A 18 26.46 -29.08 21.58
N ALA A 19 25.76 -30.06 22.16
CA ALA A 19 24.49 -30.56 21.63
C ALA A 19 23.26 -29.76 22.13
N THR A 20 23.43 -28.85 23.10
CA THR A 20 22.31 -28.05 23.63
C THR A 20 22.22 -26.64 23.03
N SER A 21 23.05 -26.33 22.02
CA SER A 21 23.23 -24.96 21.51
C SER A 21 22.26 -24.52 20.41
N CYS A 22 21.29 -25.35 20.02
CA CYS A 22 20.31 -24.93 19.00
C CYS A 22 18.90 -25.37 19.41
N SER A 23 18.28 -24.64 20.31
CA SER A 23 16.82 -24.66 20.34
C SER A 23 16.31 -23.77 19.19
N SER A 24 15.48 -24.30 18.29
CA SER A 24 14.85 -23.55 17.20
C SER A 24 14.07 -22.33 17.73
N SER A 25 13.64 -22.34 18.97
CA SER A 25 12.95 -21.22 19.63
C SER A 25 13.80 -19.98 19.89
N PHE A 26 15.16 -20.10 19.87
CA PHE A 26 16.04 -18.93 20.01
C PHE A 26 16.09 -18.07 18.72
N LEU A 27 15.78 -18.69 17.56
CA LEU A 27 15.73 -18.02 16.27
C LEU A 27 14.30 -17.57 15.89
N ASP A 28 13.31 -17.95 16.70
CA ASP A 28 11.91 -17.58 16.51
C ASP A 28 11.62 -16.25 17.25
N THR A 29 12.37 -15.23 16.87
CA THR A 29 12.18 -13.86 17.35
C THR A 29 11.25 -13.13 16.41
N ASP A 30 10.17 -12.56 16.93
CA ASP A 30 9.35 -11.58 16.17
C ASP A 30 10.30 -10.50 15.61
N PRO A 31 10.13 -10.07 14.36
CA PRO A 31 10.91 -8.96 13.80
C PRO A 31 10.80 -7.74 14.72
N THR A 32 11.92 -7.20 15.17
CA THR A 32 11.94 -6.01 16.04
C THR A 32 11.56 -4.74 15.30
N ASP A 33 11.65 -4.75 13.97
CA ASP A 33 11.44 -3.59 13.10
C ASP A 33 10.12 -3.64 12.32
N ALA A 34 9.35 -4.72 12.45
CA ALA A 34 8.04 -4.85 11.80
C ALA A 34 7.06 -5.61 12.68
N VAL A 35 5.88 -5.07 12.86
CA VAL A 35 4.78 -5.79 13.52
C VAL A 35 4.23 -6.81 12.54
N SER A 36 4.08 -8.08 12.96
CA SER A 36 3.52 -9.13 12.11
C SER A 36 2.09 -8.77 11.67
N SER A 37 1.73 -9.13 10.45
CA SER A 37 0.44 -8.75 9.82
C SER A 37 -0.78 -9.24 10.61
N ASP A 38 -0.68 -10.38 11.28
CA ASP A 38 -1.73 -10.93 12.15
C ASP A 38 -1.96 -10.09 13.42
N LYS A 39 -0.92 -9.42 13.95
CA LYS A 39 -1.03 -8.49 15.08
C LYS A 39 -1.54 -7.11 14.67
N VAL A 40 -1.35 -6.72 13.41
CA VAL A 40 -1.79 -5.42 12.88
C VAL A 40 -3.23 -5.48 12.40
N SER A 41 -3.64 -6.58 11.76
CA SER A 41 -4.96 -6.73 11.13
C SER A 41 -6.02 -7.18 12.13
N VAL A 42 -6.19 -6.41 13.21
CA VAL A 42 -7.21 -6.62 14.25
C VAL A 42 -8.17 -5.43 14.28
N PRO A 43 -9.44 -5.62 14.72
CA PRO A 43 -10.47 -4.57 14.70
C PRO A 43 -10.05 -3.27 15.38
N GLU A 44 -9.32 -3.36 16.49
CA GLU A 44 -8.84 -2.22 17.28
C GLU A 44 -7.87 -1.33 16.52
N ASN A 45 -7.20 -1.87 15.52
CA ASN A 45 -6.22 -1.15 14.69
C ASN A 45 -6.80 -0.63 13.38
N ALA A 46 -8.07 -0.93 13.06
CA ALA A 46 -8.66 -0.62 11.76
C ALA A 46 -8.59 0.88 11.41
N GLU A 47 -8.91 1.76 12.35
CA GLU A 47 -8.82 3.20 12.16
C GLU A 47 -7.37 3.67 11.94
N ALA A 48 -6.42 3.12 12.70
CA ALA A 48 -5.01 3.43 12.53
C ALA A 48 -4.48 3.00 11.16
N LEU A 49 -4.91 1.85 10.64
CA LEU A 49 -4.58 1.38 9.29
C LEU A 49 -5.13 2.31 8.20
N VAL A 50 -6.36 2.78 8.34
CA VAL A 50 -6.95 3.75 7.42
C VAL A 50 -6.20 5.08 7.47
N ASN A 51 -5.88 5.57 8.65
CA ASN A 51 -5.06 6.78 8.81
C ASN A 51 -3.67 6.61 8.19
N GLY A 52 -3.06 5.42 8.30
CA GLY A 52 -1.82 5.07 7.64
C GLY A 52 -1.95 5.04 6.11
N ALA A 53 -3.07 4.55 5.57
CA ALA A 53 -3.35 4.59 4.14
C ALA A 53 -3.48 6.04 3.61
N TRP A 54 -4.16 6.92 4.34
CA TRP A 54 -4.21 8.35 4.04
C TRP A 54 -2.83 9.00 4.14
N TYR A 55 -2.07 8.69 5.19
CA TYR A 55 -0.71 9.22 5.38
C TYR A 55 0.20 8.85 4.22
N ASN A 56 0.06 7.65 3.66
CA ASN A 56 0.84 7.22 2.50
C ASN A 56 0.68 8.16 1.29
N LEU A 57 -0.47 8.80 1.11
CA LEU A 57 -0.67 9.82 0.06
C LEU A 57 0.13 11.11 0.29
N PHE A 58 0.66 11.32 1.49
CA PHE A 58 1.59 12.41 1.80
C PHE A 58 3.04 11.94 1.87
N ASP A 59 3.30 10.66 1.50
CA ASP A 59 4.63 10.08 1.57
C ASP A 59 5.63 10.88 0.74
N TYR A 60 6.84 10.96 1.28
CA TYR A 60 7.92 11.72 0.72
C TYR A 60 8.96 10.79 0.11
N SER A 61 9.22 10.94 -1.17
CA SER A 61 10.31 10.27 -1.86
C SER A 61 11.59 11.11 -1.82
N SER A 62 12.64 10.66 -2.48
CA SER A 62 13.99 11.25 -2.46
C SER A 62 14.07 12.69 -2.95
N THR A 63 13.06 13.23 -3.60
CA THR A 63 13.07 14.58 -4.16
C THR A 63 11.77 15.33 -3.86
N TYR A 64 11.84 16.66 -3.78
CA TYR A 64 10.68 17.52 -3.64
C TYR A 64 9.65 17.37 -4.79
N ALA A 65 10.07 16.86 -5.93
CA ALA A 65 9.21 16.61 -7.08
C ALA A 65 8.38 15.31 -6.95
N ASN A 66 8.61 14.52 -5.90
CA ASN A 66 7.91 13.28 -5.60
C ASN A 66 7.32 13.33 -4.18
N ILE A 67 6.64 14.41 -3.83
CA ILE A 67 6.01 14.60 -2.52
C ILE A 67 4.56 14.13 -2.59
N GLY A 68 4.35 12.83 -2.36
CA GLY A 68 3.03 12.24 -2.23
C GLY A 68 2.09 12.54 -3.41
N TYR A 69 0.80 12.42 -3.19
CA TYR A 69 -0.24 12.66 -4.20
C TYR A 69 -0.24 14.09 -4.77
N ARG A 70 0.21 15.07 -3.98
CA ARG A 70 0.36 16.44 -4.46
C ARG A 70 1.32 16.55 -5.65
N ALA A 71 2.39 15.76 -5.67
CA ALA A 71 3.31 15.76 -6.80
C ALA A 71 2.65 15.23 -8.08
N LEU A 72 1.74 14.26 -7.98
CA LEU A 72 0.97 13.75 -9.11
C LEU A 72 0.02 14.83 -9.66
N GLN A 73 -0.69 15.55 -8.79
CA GLN A 73 -1.55 16.68 -9.20
C GLN A 73 -0.75 17.80 -9.91
N CYS A 74 0.42 18.16 -9.36
CA CYS A 74 1.30 19.14 -10.03
C CYS A 74 1.79 18.64 -11.40
N LEU A 75 2.01 17.34 -11.54
CA LEU A 75 2.37 16.73 -12.81
C LEU A 75 1.24 16.86 -13.84
N ASP A 76 0.00 16.59 -13.43
CA ASP A 76 -1.19 16.74 -14.27
C ASP A 76 -1.37 18.16 -14.76
N ASP A 77 -1.26 19.16 -13.88
CA ASP A 77 -1.36 20.59 -14.21
C ASP A 77 -0.29 21.00 -15.24
N MET A 78 0.94 20.49 -15.11
CA MET A 78 2.02 20.76 -16.04
C MET A 78 1.81 20.10 -17.40
N MET A 79 1.31 18.88 -17.41
CA MET A 79 1.03 18.15 -18.67
C MET A 79 -0.19 18.73 -19.39
N ALA A 80 -1.16 19.29 -18.64
CA ALA A 80 -2.33 19.97 -19.19
C ALA A 80 -2.03 21.41 -19.68
N SER A 81 -0.80 21.91 -19.51
CA SER A 81 -0.38 23.28 -19.84
C SER A 81 -0.98 24.38 -18.97
N ASP A 82 -1.52 24.03 -17.79
CA ASP A 82 -2.07 24.99 -16.84
C ASP A 82 -0.97 25.76 -16.11
N VAL A 83 0.21 25.17 -16.00
CA VAL A 83 1.40 25.80 -15.43
C VAL A 83 2.63 25.61 -16.31
N VAL A 84 3.62 26.50 -16.18
CA VAL A 84 4.87 26.46 -16.91
C VAL A 84 6.00 26.02 -16.01
N SER A 85 6.75 25.00 -16.43
CA SER A 85 7.96 24.54 -15.74
C SER A 85 9.21 25.18 -16.33
N ARG A 86 10.13 25.64 -15.45
CA ARG A 86 11.45 26.08 -15.88
C ARG A 86 12.44 24.91 -16.00
N PRO A 87 13.45 24.98 -16.91
CA PRO A 87 14.39 23.88 -17.13
C PRO A 87 15.18 23.40 -15.91
N LYS A 88 15.24 24.18 -14.84
CA LYS A 88 16.00 23.86 -13.62
C LYS A 88 15.28 22.98 -12.61
N TYR A 89 13.98 22.73 -12.78
CA TYR A 89 13.15 22.07 -11.79
C TYR A 89 12.79 20.63 -12.20
N GLY A 90 12.55 19.78 -11.20
CA GLY A 90 12.33 18.34 -11.39
C GLY A 90 11.13 17.97 -12.26
N PHE A 91 10.19 18.88 -12.49
CA PHE A 91 9.04 18.65 -13.38
C PHE A 91 9.29 19.00 -14.86
N ASN A 92 10.42 19.59 -15.19
CA ASN A 92 10.66 20.04 -16.56
C ASN A 92 10.65 18.91 -17.60
N SER A 93 11.15 17.73 -17.22
CA SER A 93 11.14 16.54 -18.09
C SER A 93 9.71 16.08 -18.38
N SER A 94 8.84 16.09 -17.37
CA SER A 94 7.40 15.76 -17.49
C SER A 94 6.65 16.80 -18.29
N TYR A 95 6.93 18.08 -18.06
CA TYR A 95 6.38 19.20 -18.84
C TYR A 95 6.70 19.07 -20.33
N GLN A 96 7.87 18.55 -20.67
CA GLN A 96 8.30 18.28 -22.03
C GLN A 96 7.87 16.90 -22.55
N PHE A 97 7.13 16.11 -21.79
CA PHE A 97 6.70 14.74 -22.10
C PHE A 97 7.84 13.74 -22.33
N ASN A 98 9.07 14.02 -21.81
CA ASN A 98 10.24 13.18 -22.03
C ASN A 98 10.27 11.93 -21.15
N ASP A 99 9.64 11.96 -19.98
CA ASP A 99 9.68 10.88 -18.98
C ASP A 99 8.42 10.01 -18.93
N ILE A 100 7.28 10.50 -19.36
CA ILE A 100 6.00 9.77 -19.28
C ILE A 100 5.94 8.50 -20.14
N ALA A 101 6.75 8.42 -21.18
CA ALA A 101 6.84 7.27 -22.07
C ALA A 101 7.75 6.15 -21.51
N LEU A 102 8.48 6.40 -20.43
CA LEU A 102 9.48 5.47 -19.89
C LEU A 102 8.98 4.84 -18.58
N SER A 103 8.69 3.55 -18.61
CA SER A 103 8.28 2.80 -17.42
C SER A 103 9.35 2.76 -16.31
N SER A 104 10.63 2.89 -16.69
CA SER A 104 11.78 2.94 -15.77
C SER A 104 12.08 4.34 -15.24
N ASN A 105 11.30 5.35 -15.57
CA ASN A 105 11.48 6.69 -15.01
C ASN A 105 10.99 6.72 -13.56
N SER A 106 11.79 7.30 -12.67
CA SER A 106 11.51 7.35 -11.23
C SER A 106 10.16 8.00 -10.88
N ARG A 107 9.67 8.91 -11.70
CA ARG A 107 8.36 9.56 -11.51
C ARG A 107 7.22 8.64 -11.89
N THR A 108 7.34 7.90 -12.99
CA THR A 108 6.37 6.90 -13.41
C THR A 108 6.30 5.77 -12.37
N GLU A 109 7.45 5.29 -11.89
CA GLU A 109 7.53 4.30 -10.82
C GLU A 109 6.93 4.81 -9.52
N PHE A 110 7.21 6.07 -9.15
CA PHE A 110 6.67 6.68 -7.94
C PHE A 110 5.14 6.77 -7.98
N ALA A 111 4.54 7.22 -9.09
CA ALA A 111 3.09 7.31 -9.24
C ALA A 111 2.42 5.94 -9.06
N TRP A 112 2.97 4.91 -9.72
CA TRP A 112 2.48 3.54 -9.61
C TRP A 112 2.62 3.00 -8.18
N TYR A 113 3.81 3.14 -7.60
CA TYR A 113 4.09 2.69 -6.22
C TYR A 113 3.17 3.36 -5.21
N LEU A 114 3.05 4.70 -5.24
CA LEU A 114 2.24 5.46 -4.29
C LEU A 114 0.79 4.98 -4.27
N ILE A 115 0.18 4.87 -5.45
CA ILE A 115 -1.24 4.51 -5.56
C ILE A 115 -1.46 3.04 -5.17
N TYR A 116 -0.66 2.11 -5.67
CA TYR A 116 -0.82 0.69 -5.33
C TYR A 116 -0.47 0.38 -3.88
N LYS A 117 0.50 1.09 -3.28
CA LYS A 117 0.77 0.97 -1.85
C LYS A 117 -0.41 1.44 -1.00
N THR A 118 -1.07 2.52 -1.41
CA THR A 118 -2.28 2.99 -0.74
C THR A 118 -3.43 1.98 -0.89
N ILE A 119 -3.62 1.40 -2.08
CA ILE A 119 -4.60 0.32 -2.32
C ILE A 119 -4.32 -0.89 -1.40
N ASP A 120 -3.08 -1.30 -1.25
CA ASP A 120 -2.67 -2.43 -0.41
C ASP A 120 -2.99 -2.17 1.08
N ASN A 121 -2.69 -0.96 1.56
CA ASN A 121 -3.05 -0.54 2.91
C ASN A 121 -4.59 -0.53 3.11
N CYS A 122 -5.36 -0.07 2.12
CA CYS A 122 -6.82 -0.13 2.16
C CYS A 122 -7.31 -1.59 2.19
N ASN A 123 -6.74 -2.47 1.37
CA ASN A 123 -7.09 -3.89 1.35
C ASN A 123 -6.86 -4.53 2.72
N THR A 124 -5.78 -4.18 3.40
CA THR A 124 -5.48 -4.65 4.76
C THR A 124 -6.59 -4.25 5.74
N ALA A 125 -7.00 -3.00 5.76
CA ALA A 125 -8.09 -2.53 6.62
C ALA A 125 -9.44 -3.19 6.28
N ILE A 126 -9.76 -3.34 4.99
CA ILE A 126 -11.01 -3.97 4.51
C ILE A 126 -11.05 -5.46 4.86
N SER A 127 -9.92 -6.14 4.89
CA SER A 127 -9.85 -7.59 5.16
C SER A 127 -10.08 -7.99 6.62
N ILE A 128 -10.05 -7.04 7.56
CA ILE A 128 -10.24 -7.30 8.99
C ILE A 128 -11.64 -7.86 9.24
N LYS A 129 -11.72 -8.93 10.03
CA LYS A 129 -12.98 -9.60 10.37
C LYS A 129 -13.55 -9.03 11.67
N GLY A 130 -14.84 -8.80 11.69
CA GLY A 130 -15.61 -8.28 12.83
C GLY A 130 -16.89 -7.63 12.34
N ASP A 131 -17.73 -7.20 13.28
CA ASP A 131 -19.05 -6.63 13.01
C ASP A 131 -19.36 -5.35 13.82
N SER A 132 -18.33 -4.78 14.51
CA SER A 132 -18.50 -3.54 15.25
C SER A 132 -18.76 -2.36 14.29
N GLU A 133 -19.45 -1.35 14.77
CA GLU A 133 -19.75 -0.14 13.99
C GLU A 133 -18.48 0.63 13.67
N GLU A 134 -17.53 0.70 14.61
CA GLU A 134 -16.24 1.37 14.43
C GLU A 134 -15.42 0.70 13.32
N LEU A 135 -15.40 -0.64 13.28
CA LEU A 135 -14.74 -1.38 12.21
C LEU A 135 -15.39 -1.12 10.85
N ARG A 136 -16.73 -1.14 10.77
CA ARG A 136 -17.46 -0.85 9.54
C ARG A 136 -17.16 0.57 9.04
N GLN A 137 -17.12 1.55 9.94
CA GLN A 137 -16.77 2.92 9.60
C GLN A 137 -15.33 3.05 9.08
N ALA A 138 -14.37 2.39 9.71
CA ALA A 138 -13.01 2.32 9.20
C ALA A 138 -12.94 1.66 7.82
N GLN A 139 -13.61 0.52 7.64
CA GLN A 139 -13.69 -0.16 6.35
C GLN A 139 -14.37 0.70 5.28
N GLY A 140 -15.41 1.46 5.63
CA GLY A 140 -16.07 2.40 4.73
C GLY A 140 -15.13 3.50 4.23
N GLN A 141 -14.29 4.03 5.11
CA GLN A 141 -13.25 5.00 4.73
C GLN A 141 -12.19 4.35 3.82
N ALA A 142 -11.75 3.13 4.12
CA ALA A 142 -10.78 2.39 3.30
C ALA A 142 -11.34 2.08 1.90
N LEU A 143 -12.62 1.68 1.79
CA LEU A 143 -13.30 1.45 0.52
C LEU A 143 -13.37 2.74 -0.32
N ALA A 144 -13.76 3.86 0.28
CA ALA A 144 -13.81 5.15 -0.41
C ALA A 144 -12.41 5.58 -0.91
N LEU A 145 -11.38 5.37 -0.10
CA LEU A 145 -10.00 5.69 -0.48
C LEU A 145 -9.49 4.76 -1.59
N ARG A 146 -9.82 3.47 -1.55
CA ARG A 146 -9.48 2.51 -2.61
C ARG A 146 -10.16 2.88 -3.93
N ALA A 147 -11.43 3.24 -3.89
CA ALA A 147 -12.16 3.74 -5.06
C ALA A 147 -11.51 5.00 -5.66
N PHE A 148 -11.09 5.94 -4.81
CA PHE A 148 -10.33 7.12 -5.23
C PHE A 148 -9.02 6.76 -5.93
N CYS A 149 -8.26 5.81 -5.38
CA CYS A 149 -7.02 5.33 -5.98
C CYS A 149 -7.26 4.69 -7.36
N TYR A 150 -8.29 3.84 -7.50
CA TYR A 150 -8.63 3.25 -8.79
C TYR A 150 -9.18 4.27 -9.79
N LEU A 151 -9.88 5.31 -9.33
CA LEU A 151 -10.30 6.41 -10.19
C LEU A 151 -9.09 7.15 -10.77
N HIS A 152 -8.09 7.46 -9.93
CA HIS A 152 -6.83 8.04 -10.40
C HIS A 152 -6.16 7.14 -11.46
N LEU A 153 -6.05 5.84 -11.18
CA LEU A 153 -5.42 4.91 -12.12
C LEU A 153 -6.15 4.82 -13.46
N VAL A 154 -7.48 4.70 -13.47
CA VAL A 154 -8.22 4.57 -14.72
C VAL A 154 -8.17 5.83 -15.59
N GLN A 155 -8.08 7.01 -14.96
CA GLN A 155 -7.94 8.29 -15.66
C GLN A 155 -6.56 8.48 -16.29
N HIS A 156 -5.50 7.94 -15.67
CA HIS A 156 -4.12 8.17 -16.10
C HIS A 156 -3.57 7.07 -17.01
N TYR A 157 -4.10 5.84 -16.91
CA TYR A 157 -3.53 4.70 -17.62
C TYR A 157 -4.38 4.17 -18.76
N GLN A 158 -5.53 4.80 -19.03
CA GLN A 158 -6.34 4.46 -20.19
C GLN A 158 -7.22 5.66 -20.64
N PHE A 159 -7.76 5.58 -21.86
CA PHE A 159 -8.74 6.53 -22.36
C PHE A 159 -10.06 6.42 -21.61
N THR A 160 -10.93 7.42 -21.83
CA THR A 160 -12.24 7.51 -21.15
C THR A 160 -13.11 6.28 -21.42
N TYR A 161 -14.03 6.00 -20.49
CA TYR A 161 -15.00 4.92 -20.57
C TYR A 161 -15.81 4.93 -21.89
N LEU A 162 -16.21 6.12 -22.35
CA LEU A 162 -17.00 6.27 -23.58
C LEU A 162 -16.20 5.98 -24.86
N LYS A 163 -14.87 6.08 -24.79
CA LYS A 163 -14.04 5.77 -25.94
C LYS A 163 -13.90 4.26 -26.15
N ASP A 164 -13.56 3.54 -25.12
CA ASP A 164 -13.44 2.07 -25.15
C ASP A 164 -13.45 1.50 -23.72
N LYS A 165 -14.61 1.05 -23.29
CA LYS A 165 -14.79 0.44 -21.96
C LYS A 165 -14.14 -0.94 -21.81
N ASP A 166 -13.87 -1.61 -22.90
CA ASP A 166 -13.31 -2.97 -22.93
C ASP A 166 -11.77 -2.96 -23.09
N ALA A 167 -11.18 -1.76 -23.28
CA ALA A 167 -9.73 -1.61 -23.35
C ALA A 167 -9.03 -2.08 -22.08
N PRO A 168 -7.85 -2.76 -22.19
CA PRO A 168 -7.06 -3.17 -21.03
C PRO A 168 -6.50 -1.94 -20.30
N CYS A 169 -6.74 -1.84 -19.00
CA CYS A 169 -6.38 -0.68 -18.18
C CYS A 169 -5.30 -1.03 -17.14
N VAL A 170 -5.69 -1.37 -15.93
CA VAL A 170 -4.80 -1.62 -14.80
C VAL A 170 -5.16 -2.91 -14.07
N PRO A 171 -4.23 -3.57 -13.38
CA PRO A 171 -4.53 -4.72 -12.53
C PRO A 171 -5.42 -4.35 -11.34
N ILE A 172 -6.38 -5.21 -11.00
CA ILE A 172 -7.24 -5.06 -9.82
C ILE A 172 -6.75 -5.98 -8.70
N TYR A 173 -6.41 -5.36 -7.55
CA TYR A 173 -6.09 -6.05 -6.30
C TYR A 173 -7.08 -5.64 -5.22
N THR A 174 -7.77 -6.62 -4.63
CA THR A 174 -8.82 -6.44 -3.62
C THR A 174 -8.48 -7.10 -2.29
N GLU A 175 -7.30 -7.73 -2.22
CA GLU A 175 -6.79 -8.41 -1.03
C GLU A 175 -5.40 -7.87 -0.68
N PRO A 176 -4.98 -7.93 0.59
CA PRO A 176 -3.63 -7.57 1.00
C PRO A 176 -2.59 -8.38 0.23
N SER A 177 -1.51 -7.73 -0.19
CA SER A 177 -0.40 -8.40 -0.86
C SER A 177 0.58 -9.00 0.16
N ASN A 178 1.26 -10.06 -0.28
CA ASN A 178 2.34 -10.70 0.46
C ASN A 178 3.40 -11.23 -0.52
N SER A 179 4.45 -11.86 0.01
CA SER A 179 5.56 -12.40 -0.80
C SER A 179 5.14 -13.50 -1.81
N SER A 180 3.95 -14.08 -1.64
CA SER A 180 3.39 -15.12 -2.53
C SER A 180 2.35 -14.57 -3.50
N THR A 181 2.06 -13.26 -3.47
CA THR A 181 1.08 -12.65 -4.35
C THR A 181 1.54 -12.71 -5.80
N VAL A 182 0.75 -13.38 -6.63
CA VAL A 182 1.02 -13.50 -8.06
C VAL A 182 0.60 -12.23 -8.78
N PRO A 183 1.45 -11.64 -9.63
CA PRO A 183 1.08 -10.48 -10.43
C PRO A 183 -0.13 -10.77 -11.33
N LYS A 184 -1.10 -9.84 -11.32
CA LYS A 184 -2.31 -9.96 -12.15
C LYS A 184 -2.14 -9.22 -13.48
N GLY A 185 -2.81 -9.72 -14.51
CA GLY A 185 -2.95 -9.01 -15.78
C GLY A 185 -3.82 -7.77 -15.67
N LYS A 186 -3.83 -6.96 -16.72
CA LYS A 186 -4.67 -5.76 -16.80
C LYS A 186 -6.16 -6.14 -16.85
N SER A 187 -6.95 -5.48 -16.03
CA SER A 187 -8.41 -5.50 -16.10
C SER A 187 -8.91 -4.47 -17.13
N THR A 188 -10.14 -4.61 -17.60
CA THR A 188 -10.73 -3.61 -18.52
C THR A 188 -11.13 -2.34 -17.78
N VAL A 189 -11.31 -1.25 -18.53
CA VAL A 189 -11.86 0.01 -18.01
C VAL A 189 -13.19 -0.23 -17.31
N ALA A 190 -14.10 -1.02 -17.92
CA ALA A 190 -15.39 -1.35 -17.32
C ALA A 190 -15.26 -2.07 -15.98
N GLN A 191 -14.33 -3.02 -15.87
CA GLN A 191 -14.09 -3.74 -14.61
C GLN A 191 -13.54 -2.82 -13.50
N VAL A 192 -12.68 -1.88 -13.86
CA VAL A 192 -12.15 -0.90 -12.88
C VAL A 192 -13.27 0.02 -12.40
N TYR A 193 -14.12 0.54 -13.29
CA TYR A 193 -15.26 1.37 -12.88
C TYR A 193 -16.29 0.59 -12.08
N GLN A 194 -16.52 -0.69 -12.40
CA GLN A 194 -17.42 -1.54 -11.60
C GLN A 194 -16.92 -1.64 -10.16
N LEU A 195 -15.62 -1.92 -9.96
CA LEU A 195 -15.02 -1.95 -8.61
C LEU A 195 -15.19 -0.61 -7.89
N ILE A 196 -14.96 0.51 -8.57
CA ILE A 196 -15.14 1.85 -7.98
C ILE A 196 -16.58 2.03 -7.48
N PHE A 197 -17.59 1.68 -8.29
CA PHE A 197 -18.98 1.79 -7.89
C PHE A 197 -19.38 0.85 -6.75
N ASP A 198 -18.88 -0.38 -6.77
CA ASP A 198 -19.13 -1.36 -5.71
C ASP A 198 -18.53 -0.86 -4.38
N ASP A 199 -17.29 -0.41 -4.39
CA ASP A 199 -16.62 0.15 -3.22
C ASP A 199 -17.34 1.38 -2.66
N LEU A 200 -17.74 2.33 -3.52
CA LEU A 200 -18.45 3.54 -3.09
C LEU A 200 -19.84 3.24 -2.56
N THR A 201 -20.53 2.25 -3.14
CA THR A 201 -21.85 1.84 -2.68
C THR A 201 -21.77 1.26 -1.28
N LEU A 202 -20.81 0.37 -1.04
CA LEU A 202 -20.57 -0.22 0.27
C LEU A 202 -20.05 0.82 1.29
N ALA A 203 -19.13 1.68 0.87
CA ALA A 203 -18.63 2.78 1.68
C ALA A 203 -19.76 3.69 2.17
N LYS A 204 -20.68 4.05 1.29
CA LYS A 204 -21.86 4.87 1.63
C LYS A 204 -22.74 4.22 2.71
N ASP A 205 -22.97 2.90 2.63
CA ASP A 205 -23.72 2.17 3.65
C ASP A 205 -22.99 2.13 4.99
N TYR A 206 -21.69 1.83 4.97
CA TYR A 206 -20.86 1.75 6.17
C TYR A 206 -20.68 3.10 6.86
N LEU A 207 -20.70 4.19 6.12
CA LEU A 207 -20.48 5.55 6.64
C LEU A 207 -21.76 6.34 6.89
N LYS A 208 -22.95 5.74 6.74
CA LYS A 208 -24.24 6.46 6.87
C LYS A 208 -24.43 7.22 8.18
N ASN A 209 -23.87 6.69 9.29
CA ASN A 209 -23.93 7.31 10.61
C ASN A 209 -22.58 7.89 11.06
N TYR A 210 -21.59 7.90 10.18
CA TYR A 210 -20.24 8.36 10.53
C TYR A 210 -20.22 9.87 10.73
N VAL A 211 -19.73 10.30 11.89
CA VAL A 211 -19.46 11.70 12.19
C VAL A 211 -17.98 11.84 12.52
N ARG A 212 -17.28 12.61 11.71
CA ARG A 212 -15.86 12.88 11.95
C ARG A 212 -15.70 13.61 13.27
N SER A 213 -14.93 13.04 14.21
CA SER A 213 -14.58 13.69 15.49
C SER A 213 -13.42 14.67 15.32
N GLY A 214 -13.41 15.74 16.16
CA GLY A 214 -12.30 16.70 16.25
C GLY A 214 -12.58 18.07 15.65
N ASP A 215 -11.61 18.98 15.77
CA ASP A 215 -11.70 20.40 15.37
C ASP A 215 -11.89 20.63 13.85
N ASN A 216 -11.77 19.58 13.05
CA ASN A 216 -11.87 19.63 11.59
C ASN A 216 -13.29 19.39 11.06
N GLN A 217 -14.33 19.46 11.90
CA GLN A 217 -15.75 19.40 11.45
C GLN A 217 -16.13 20.51 10.46
N LYS A 218 -15.29 21.54 10.30
CA LYS A 218 -15.51 22.66 9.36
C LYS A 218 -15.42 22.26 7.88
N PHE A 219 -14.89 21.09 7.59
CA PHE A 219 -14.71 20.58 6.22
C PHE A 219 -15.63 19.35 5.97
N LYS A 220 -16.91 19.54 6.19
CA LYS A 220 -17.94 18.57 5.79
C LYS A 220 -18.21 18.66 4.30
#